data_9e469b5fb60147071e4ee8fa276c9983
#
_entry.id   9e469b5fb60147071e4ee8fa276c9983
#
_cell.length_a   1.000
_cell.length_b   1.000
_cell.length_c   1.000
_cell.angle_alpha   90.00
_cell.angle_beta   90.00
_cell.angle_gamma   90.00
#
_symmetry.space_group_name_H-M   'P 1'
#
loop_
_entity.id
_entity.type
_entity.pdbx_description
1 polymer ?
#
loop_
_entity_poly.entity_id
_entity_poly.type
_entity_poly.pdbx_seq_one_letter_code
_entity_poly.pdbx_strand_id
1 'polypeptide(L)' 'MVALKGDSPVAVDALHAKALSLGGANEGDPGLRAGGFFCAYFRGLDGNKLNFYYHPC' A
#
# COMPACT_ATOMS: atom_id res chain seq x y z
N MET A 1 1.21 9.64 -8.57
CA MET A 1 1.20 8.55 -7.60
C MET A 1 1.99 7.36 -8.13
N VAL A 2 2.80 6.73 -7.29
CA VAL A 2 3.57 5.56 -7.67
C VAL A 2 2.90 4.31 -7.12
N ALA A 3 2.77 3.27 -7.93
CA ALA A 3 2.19 2.00 -7.51
C ALA A 3 3.28 0.93 -7.47
N LEU A 4 3.42 0.26 -6.33
CA LEU A 4 4.44 -0.75 -6.10
C LEU A 4 3.75 -2.10 -5.87
N LYS A 5 4.15 -3.10 -6.63
CA LYS A 5 3.54 -4.42 -6.55
C LYS A 5 4.13 -5.23 -5.39
N GLY A 6 3.25 -5.82 -4.57
CA GLY A 6 3.65 -6.79 -3.56
C GLY A 6 3.49 -8.21 -4.06
N ASP A 7 4.14 -9.13 -3.40
CA ASP A 7 4.11 -10.56 -3.78
C ASP A 7 2.88 -11.28 -3.22
N SER A 8 2.22 -10.71 -2.24
CA SER A 8 1.07 -11.32 -1.58
C SER A 8 0.32 -10.25 -0.79
N PRO A 9 -0.92 -10.52 -0.35
CA PRO A 9 -1.62 -9.60 0.53
C PRO A 9 -0.87 -9.32 1.83
N VAL A 10 -0.20 -10.32 2.38
CA VAL A 10 0.63 -10.16 3.57
C VAL A 10 1.79 -9.20 3.31
N ALA A 11 2.41 -9.30 2.14
CA ALA A 11 3.49 -8.40 1.76
C ALA A 11 3.02 -6.97 1.65
N VAL A 12 1.84 -6.74 1.07
CA VAL A 12 1.26 -5.39 0.96
C VAL A 12 1.01 -4.82 2.36
N ASP A 13 0.44 -5.62 3.26
CA ASP A 13 0.17 -5.19 4.62
C ASP A 13 1.47 -4.84 5.35
N ALA A 14 2.49 -5.68 5.23
CA ALA A 14 3.78 -5.45 5.87
C ALA A 14 4.47 -4.20 5.34
N LEU A 15 4.43 -3.97 4.02
CA LEU A 15 5.02 -2.79 3.41
C LEU A 15 4.31 -1.52 3.86
N HIS A 16 2.98 -1.56 3.93
CA HIS A 16 2.20 -0.43 4.39
C HIS A 16 2.52 -0.10 5.85
N ALA A 17 2.57 -1.11 6.71
CA ALA A 17 2.91 -0.92 8.12
C ALA A 17 4.31 -0.32 8.28
N LYS A 18 5.26 -0.81 7.49
CA LYS A 18 6.62 -0.29 7.53
C LYS A 18 6.68 1.17 7.08
N ALA A 19 5.95 1.51 6.02
CA ALA A 19 5.91 2.87 5.53
C ALA A 19 5.37 3.83 6.59
N LEU A 20 4.32 3.42 7.31
CA LEU A 20 3.77 4.23 8.39
C LEU A 20 4.75 4.36 9.55
N SER A 21 5.49 3.31 9.88
CA SER A 21 6.47 3.34 10.96
C SER A 21 7.64 4.27 10.66
N LEU A 22 7.89 4.54 9.38
CA LEU A 22 8.94 5.46 8.95
C LEU A 22 8.45 6.91 8.85
N GLY A 23 7.23 7.18 9.31
CA GLY A 23 6.69 8.53 9.34
C GLY A 23 5.68 8.86 8.26
N GLY A 24 5.33 7.91 7.41
CA GLY A 24 4.31 8.12 6.40
C GLY A 24 2.93 8.28 7.01
N ALA A 25 2.04 8.95 6.29
CA ALA A 25 0.64 9.12 6.71
C ALA A 25 -0.23 8.07 6.03
N ASN A 26 -1.19 7.51 6.78
CA ASN A 26 -2.13 6.54 6.26
C ASN A 26 -3.14 7.24 5.36
N GLU A 27 -3.19 6.85 4.08
CA GLU A 27 -4.15 7.38 3.11
C GLU A 27 -5.15 6.31 2.67
N GLY A 28 -5.06 5.10 3.20
CA GLY A 28 -5.98 4.01 2.93
C GLY A 28 -5.44 2.70 3.48
N ASP A 29 -6.17 2.10 4.43
CA ASP A 29 -5.75 0.84 5.05
C ASP A 29 -5.67 -0.28 4.02
N PRO A 30 -4.79 -1.29 4.26
CA PRO A 30 -4.76 -2.47 3.39
C PRO A 30 -6.13 -3.13 3.35
N GLY A 31 -6.56 -3.51 2.16
CA GLY A 31 -7.83 -4.18 2.00
C GLY A 31 -8.11 -4.55 0.56
N LEU A 32 -9.07 -5.44 0.38
CA LEU A 32 -9.49 -5.89 -0.94
C LEU A 32 -10.34 -4.81 -1.61
N ARG A 33 -9.99 -4.49 -2.85
CA ARG A 33 -10.70 -3.49 -3.64
C ARG A 33 -11.45 -4.17 -4.78
N ALA A 34 -12.30 -3.39 -5.47
CA ALA A 34 -13.01 -3.87 -6.64
C ALA A 34 -12.02 -4.39 -7.68
N GLY A 35 -12.38 -5.46 -8.40
CA GLY A 35 -11.49 -6.07 -9.38
C GLY A 35 -10.50 -7.06 -8.80
N GLY A 36 -10.57 -7.38 -7.52
CA GLY A 36 -9.71 -8.38 -6.90
C GLY A 36 -8.34 -7.86 -6.46
N PHE A 37 -8.12 -6.54 -6.53
CA PHE A 37 -6.88 -5.95 -6.06
C PHE A 37 -6.87 -5.82 -4.54
N PHE A 38 -5.77 -6.22 -3.94
CA PHE A 38 -5.49 -5.93 -2.53
C PHE A 38 -4.53 -4.74 -2.50
N CYS A 39 -4.98 -3.62 -1.97
CA CYS A 39 -4.25 -2.36 -2.07
C CYS A 39 -4.14 -1.66 -0.73
N ALA A 40 -3.07 -0.89 -0.57
CA ALA A 40 -2.90 0.01 0.56
C ALA A 40 -2.29 1.32 0.07
N TYR A 41 -2.69 2.42 0.66
CA TYR A 41 -2.23 3.74 0.27
C TYR A 41 -1.55 4.43 1.44
N PHE A 42 -0.50 5.18 1.15
CA PHE A 42 0.13 6.01 2.16
C PHE A 42 0.74 7.24 1.50
N ARG A 43 1.01 8.27 2.31
CA ARG A 43 1.68 9.47 1.85
C ARG A 43 3.04 9.56 2.53
N GLY A 44 4.09 9.75 1.74
CA GLY A 44 5.44 9.90 2.27
C GLY A 44 5.65 11.25 2.95
N LEU A 45 6.78 11.39 3.62
CA LEU A 45 7.11 12.62 4.34
C LEU A 45 7.22 13.83 3.42
N ASP A 46 7.57 13.62 2.16
CA ASP A 46 7.68 14.67 1.16
C ASP A 46 6.34 14.99 0.47
N GLY A 47 5.25 14.40 0.92
CA GLY A 47 3.92 14.66 0.39
C GLY A 47 3.51 13.81 -0.78
N ASN A 48 4.36 12.90 -1.26
CA ASN A 48 4.03 12.03 -2.37
C ASN A 48 3.11 10.90 -1.90
N LYS A 49 2.03 10.68 -2.64
CA LYS A 49 1.11 9.59 -2.38
C LYS A 49 1.60 8.33 -3.10
N LEU A 50 1.67 7.24 -2.38
CA LEU A 50 2.14 5.95 -2.88
C LEU A 50 1.11 4.88 -2.60
N ASN A 51 1.18 3.79 -3.40
CA ASN A 51 0.24 2.69 -3.29
C ASN A 51 1.03 1.39 -3.39
N PHE A 52 0.76 0.46 -2.48
CA PHE A 52 1.18 -0.93 -2.59
C PHE A 52 -0.01 -1.75 -3.04
N TYR A 53 0.19 -2.67 -3.97
CA TYR A 53 -0.91 -3.48 -4.47
C TYR A 53 -0.48 -4.91 -4.73
N TYR A 54 -1.46 -5.81 -4.71
CA TYR A 54 -1.28 -7.20 -5.11
C TYR A 54 -2.51 -7.63 -5.90
N HIS A 55 -2.29 -8.27 -7.04
CA HIS A 55 -3.35 -8.82 -7.86
C HIS A 55 -3.07 -10.29 -8.13
N PRO A 56 -3.88 -11.22 -7.60
CA PRO A 56 -3.69 -12.65 -7.85
C PRO A 56 -4.14 -12.98 -9.27
N CYS A 57 -3.24 -13.38 -10.12
CA CYS A 57 -3.66 -13.78 -11.47
C CYS A 57 -2.87 -14.96 -12.00
#